data_a08c81c33442f8a20a8a319ad5fbe711
#
_entry.id   a08c81c33442f8a20a8a319ad5fbe711
#
_cell.length_a   1.000
_cell.length_b   1.000
_cell.length_c   1.000
_cell.angle_alpha   90.00
_cell.angle_beta   90.00
_cell.angle_gamma   90.00
#
_symmetry.space_group_name_H-M   'P 1'
#
loop_
_entity.id
_entity.type
_entity.pdbx_description
1 polymer ?
#
loop_
_entity_poly.entity_id
_entity_poly.type
_entity_poly.pdbx_seq_one_letter_code
_entity_poly.pdbx_strand_id
1 'polypeptide(L)'
;SIADDVESVRPGALFVPSADVDVHQLSQAQEQGAYGAIVPHALRGQTDDIQIPLIYAEPTMGQLGKLVRDMAGNPSDALAVFAITGKNREIVESEVRNLADFLHMLGNPVGVISSSDSQSLERFLNLEYPLSAIDVQRTMAVCAEDGAAAVILALDEETLREDALQSVSVDVLACDDNGLSDAEVAKLVAKFGCAVGKQTRIAGRTQESDLLAAQAATAYGQTDSRSLSLSIAMVLAAGVRKANIKTAVRVSRDQH
;
A
#
# COMPACT_ATOMS: atom_id res chain seq x y z
N SER A 1 16.16 -3.30 -10.81
CA SER A 1 15.16 -3.83 -9.85
C SER A 1 15.85 -4.38 -8.60
N ILE A 2 15.09 -4.55 -7.51
CA ILE A 2 15.52 -5.26 -6.29
C ILE A 2 14.72 -6.57 -6.22
N ALA A 3 15.34 -7.64 -5.70
CA ALA A 3 14.72 -8.93 -5.39
C ALA A 3 15.09 -9.35 -3.97
N ASP A 4 14.14 -9.80 -3.17
CA ASP A 4 14.32 -10.26 -1.79
C ASP A 4 14.28 -11.78 -1.62
N ASP A 5 13.87 -12.46 -2.65
CA ASP A 5 13.95 -13.91 -2.78
C ASP A 5 14.55 -14.32 -4.13
N VAL A 6 15.01 -15.56 -4.24
CA VAL A 6 15.67 -16.07 -5.44
C VAL A 6 14.70 -16.12 -6.62
N GLU A 7 13.45 -16.49 -6.40
CA GLU A 7 12.44 -16.66 -7.46
C GLU A 7 12.06 -15.32 -8.12
N SER A 8 12.17 -14.23 -7.38
CA SER A 8 11.90 -12.86 -7.85
C SER A 8 13.07 -12.23 -8.61
N VAL A 9 14.27 -12.85 -8.58
CA VAL A 9 15.44 -12.34 -9.31
C VAL A 9 15.18 -12.30 -10.81
N ARG A 10 15.53 -11.18 -11.42
CA ARG A 10 15.51 -10.98 -12.88
C ARG A 10 16.87 -10.43 -13.32
N PRO A 11 17.25 -10.58 -14.57
CA PRO A 11 18.51 -10.04 -15.09
C PRO A 11 18.68 -8.55 -14.75
N GLY A 12 19.80 -8.20 -14.13
CA GLY A 12 20.11 -6.86 -13.67
C GLY A 12 19.50 -6.48 -12.31
N ALA A 13 18.93 -7.43 -11.57
CA ALA A 13 18.44 -7.18 -10.21
C ALA A 13 19.57 -7.08 -9.19
N LEU A 14 19.40 -6.22 -8.18
CA LEU A 14 20.14 -6.27 -6.93
C LEU A 14 19.42 -7.25 -5.99
N PHE A 15 20.11 -8.34 -5.62
CA PHE A 15 19.57 -9.32 -4.68
C PHE A 15 19.79 -8.84 -3.24
N VAL A 16 18.73 -8.70 -2.48
CA VAL A 16 18.73 -8.24 -1.09
C VAL A 16 17.85 -9.19 -0.28
N PRO A 17 18.35 -10.34 0.14
CA PRO A 17 17.54 -11.36 0.80
C PRO A 17 16.90 -10.84 2.09
N SER A 18 15.62 -11.15 2.26
CA SER A 18 14.82 -10.76 3.43
C SER A 18 15.00 -11.69 4.65
N ALA A 19 15.59 -12.86 4.46
CA ALA A 19 15.86 -13.86 5.48
C ALA A 19 17.34 -14.26 5.48
N ASP A 20 17.71 -15.15 6.38
CA ASP A 20 19.06 -15.74 6.40
C ASP A 20 19.39 -16.36 5.03
N VAL A 21 20.41 -15.81 4.41
CA VAL A 21 20.85 -16.24 3.08
C VAL A 21 22.08 -17.15 3.22
N ASP A 22 22.14 -18.18 2.39
CA ASP A 22 23.28 -19.05 2.24
C ASP A 22 23.99 -18.86 0.89
N VAL A 23 25.15 -19.48 0.73
CA VAL A 23 25.96 -19.41 -0.50
C VAL A 23 25.22 -20.03 -1.69
N HIS A 24 24.39 -21.06 -1.46
CA HIS A 24 23.63 -21.71 -2.52
C HIS A 24 22.58 -20.77 -3.12
N GLN A 25 21.86 -20.02 -2.28
CA GLN A 25 20.90 -19.02 -2.74
C GLN A 25 21.59 -17.86 -3.49
N LEU A 26 22.80 -17.47 -3.08
CA LEU A 26 23.60 -16.49 -3.82
C LEU A 26 24.02 -17.00 -5.20
N SER A 27 24.41 -18.28 -5.30
CA SER A 27 24.73 -18.92 -6.58
C SER A 27 23.50 -18.96 -7.50
N GLN A 28 22.33 -19.32 -6.97
CA GLN A 28 21.08 -19.31 -7.71
C GLN A 28 20.71 -17.91 -8.20
N ALA A 29 20.84 -16.89 -7.35
CA ALA A 29 20.58 -15.52 -7.73
C ALA A 29 21.53 -15.05 -8.84
N GLN A 30 22.80 -15.40 -8.77
CA GLN A 30 23.78 -15.16 -9.85
C GLN A 30 23.36 -15.85 -11.16
N GLU A 31 22.98 -17.13 -11.12
CA GLU A 31 22.52 -17.90 -12.29
C GLU A 31 21.28 -17.27 -12.94
N GLN A 32 20.40 -16.70 -12.16
CA GLN A 32 19.21 -15.98 -12.63
C GLN A 32 19.52 -14.57 -13.14
N GLY A 33 20.77 -14.12 -13.06
CA GLY A 33 21.24 -12.88 -13.64
C GLY A 33 21.19 -11.68 -12.69
N ALA A 34 21.27 -11.90 -11.38
CA ALA A 34 21.51 -10.81 -10.44
C ALA A 34 22.79 -10.06 -10.83
N TYR A 35 22.74 -8.73 -10.78
CA TYR A 35 23.88 -7.87 -11.04
C TYR A 35 24.80 -7.73 -9.83
N GLY A 36 24.29 -7.91 -8.63
CA GLY A 36 25.00 -7.85 -7.35
C GLY A 36 24.10 -8.27 -6.21
N ALA A 37 24.67 -8.43 -5.03
CA ALA A 37 23.91 -8.76 -3.83
C ALA A 37 24.37 -7.97 -2.60
N ILE A 38 23.44 -7.68 -1.67
CA ILE A 38 23.74 -7.23 -0.32
C ILE A 38 23.65 -8.46 0.58
N VAL A 39 24.75 -8.76 1.29
CA VAL A 39 24.87 -10.00 2.04
C VAL A 39 25.42 -9.74 3.46
N PRO A 40 25.04 -10.56 4.46
CA PRO A 40 25.57 -10.42 5.81
C PRO A 40 27.08 -10.57 5.88
N HIS A 41 27.70 -9.87 6.82
CA HIS A 41 29.12 -9.99 7.07
C HIS A 41 29.58 -11.41 7.42
N ALA A 42 28.69 -12.24 7.95
CA ALA A 42 28.95 -13.63 8.33
C ALA A 42 29.37 -14.52 7.12
N LEU A 43 28.94 -14.15 5.89
CA LEU A 43 29.30 -14.90 4.67
C LEU A 43 30.66 -14.52 4.10
N ARG A 44 31.35 -13.54 4.68
CA ARG A 44 32.70 -13.12 4.21
C ARG A 44 33.68 -14.28 4.29
N GLY A 45 34.35 -14.60 3.18
CA GLY A 45 35.26 -15.74 3.04
C GLY A 45 34.61 -17.07 2.74
N GLN A 46 33.30 -17.11 2.50
CA GLN A 46 32.56 -18.31 2.06
C GLN A 46 32.01 -18.15 0.64
N THR A 47 32.24 -17.01 0.00
CA THR A 47 31.63 -16.59 -1.28
C THR A 47 32.63 -16.53 -2.43
N ASP A 48 33.74 -17.31 -2.35
CA ASP A 48 34.82 -17.26 -3.35
C ASP A 48 34.36 -17.69 -4.77
N ASP A 49 33.32 -18.54 -4.86
CA ASP A 49 32.73 -18.99 -6.12
C ASP A 49 31.68 -18.00 -6.69
N ILE A 50 31.29 -16.97 -5.97
CA ILE A 50 30.33 -15.97 -6.42
C ILE A 50 31.05 -14.88 -7.20
N GLN A 51 30.65 -14.69 -8.47
CA GLN A 51 31.32 -13.76 -9.39
C GLN A 51 30.64 -12.40 -9.50
N ILE A 52 29.40 -12.25 -8.99
CA ILE A 52 28.72 -10.95 -8.94
C ILE A 52 29.28 -10.08 -7.79
N PRO A 53 29.27 -8.75 -7.92
CA PRO A 53 29.64 -7.83 -6.85
C PRO A 53 28.84 -8.08 -5.57
N LEU A 54 29.52 -8.22 -4.43
CA LEU A 54 28.91 -8.39 -3.12
C LEU A 54 29.16 -7.16 -2.25
N ILE A 55 28.08 -6.66 -1.67
CA ILE A 55 28.11 -5.60 -0.65
C ILE A 55 27.84 -6.27 0.68
N TYR A 56 28.87 -6.35 1.54
CA TYR A 56 28.74 -6.91 2.88
C TYR A 56 28.16 -5.86 3.81
N ALA A 57 26.86 -5.96 4.11
CA ALA A 57 26.13 -5.05 4.97
C ALA A 57 24.93 -5.73 5.62
N GLU A 58 24.49 -5.20 6.73
CA GLU A 58 23.27 -5.58 7.46
C GLU A 58 22.37 -4.35 7.59
N PRO A 59 21.70 -3.96 6.48
CA PRO A 59 20.85 -2.79 6.50
C PRO A 59 19.64 -3.00 7.39
N THR A 60 19.25 -1.95 8.11
CA THR A 60 17.98 -1.95 8.84
C THR A 60 16.80 -1.94 7.87
N MET A 61 15.61 -2.37 8.31
CA MET A 61 14.40 -2.32 7.49
C MET A 61 14.09 -0.90 6.97
N GLY A 62 14.33 0.13 7.78
CA GLY A 62 14.18 1.52 7.34
C GLY A 62 15.16 1.93 6.22
N GLN A 63 16.41 1.42 6.24
CA GLN A 63 17.38 1.65 5.17
C GLN A 63 16.99 0.90 3.89
N LEU A 64 16.52 -0.34 4.01
CA LEU A 64 16.00 -1.12 2.89
C LEU A 64 14.76 -0.47 2.29
N GLY A 65 13.78 -0.08 3.12
CA GLY A 65 12.58 0.61 2.65
C GLY A 65 12.91 1.89 1.88
N LYS A 66 13.89 2.68 2.37
CA LYS A 66 14.35 3.87 1.66
C LYS A 66 15.00 3.52 0.31
N LEU A 67 15.87 2.51 0.28
CA LEU A 67 16.52 2.07 -0.95
C LEU A 67 15.48 1.63 -1.99
N VAL A 68 14.52 0.80 -1.57
CA VAL A 68 13.47 0.29 -2.46
C VAL A 68 12.60 1.42 -2.98
N ARG A 69 12.19 2.35 -2.10
CA ARG A 69 11.43 3.55 -2.46
C ARG A 69 12.15 4.39 -3.50
N ASP A 70 13.43 4.71 -3.25
CA ASP A 70 14.22 5.55 -4.15
C ASP A 70 14.41 4.86 -5.53
N MET A 71 14.58 3.53 -5.56
CA MET A 71 14.67 2.76 -6.80
C MET A 71 13.32 2.61 -7.53
N ALA A 72 12.21 2.63 -6.82
CA ALA A 72 10.86 2.61 -7.39
C ALA A 72 10.39 4.01 -7.85
N GLY A 73 11.22 5.05 -7.74
CA GLY A 73 10.88 6.41 -8.16
C GLY A 73 9.99 7.17 -7.17
N ASN A 74 10.01 6.81 -5.89
CA ASN A 74 9.21 7.43 -4.83
C ASN A 74 7.69 7.43 -5.13
N PRO A 75 7.05 6.28 -5.33
CA PRO A 75 5.67 6.23 -5.79
C PRO A 75 4.67 6.87 -4.81
N SER A 76 4.94 6.85 -3.49
CA SER A 76 4.10 7.53 -2.50
C SER A 76 4.14 9.06 -2.58
N ASP A 77 5.08 9.66 -3.31
CA ASP A 77 5.10 11.11 -3.54
C ASP A 77 4.21 11.51 -4.73
N ALA A 78 3.89 10.54 -5.60
CA ALA A 78 3.04 10.73 -6.79
C ALA A 78 1.57 10.34 -6.56
N LEU A 79 1.30 9.52 -5.56
CA LEU A 79 -0.02 8.96 -5.24
C LEU A 79 -0.55 9.53 -3.92
N ALA A 80 -1.84 9.82 -3.86
CA ALA A 80 -2.50 9.98 -2.56
C ALA A 80 -2.66 8.60 -1.90
N VAL A 81 -2.09 8.41 -0.71
CA VAL A 81 -2.07 7.11 -0.03
C VAL A 81 -3.14 7.07 1.06
N PHE A 82 -4.16 6.24 0.82
CA PHE A 82 -5.21 5.93 1.79
C PHE A 82 -4.93 4.58 2.43
N ALA A 83 -5.11 4.48 3.74
CA ALA A 83 -4.92 3.23 4.47
C ALA A 83 -6.13 2.96 5.37
N ILE A 84 -6.64 1.73 5.35
CA ILE A 84 -7.80 1.31 6.14
C ILE A 84 -7.40 0.10 6.99
N THR A 85 -7.68 0.17 8.27
CA THR A 85 -7.50 -0.92 9.22
C THR A 85 -8.80 -1.25 9.95
N GLY A 86 -8.86 -2.39 10.60
CA GLY A 86 -10.01 -2.81 11.39
C GLY A 86 -9.77 -4.13 12.08
N LYS A 87 -10.74 -4.55 12.91
CA LYS A 87 -10.70 -5.82 13.62
C LYS A 87 -11.22 -6.98 12.80
N ASN A 88 -12.05 -6.70 11.82
CA ASN A 88 -12.66 -7.69 10.94
C ASN A 88 -12.17 -7.47 9.52
N ARG A 89 -11.46 -8.45 8.99
CA ARG A 89 -10.90 -8.44 7.64
C ARG A 89 -11.95 -8.19 6.57
N GLU A 90 -13.08 -8.91 6.59
CA GLU A 90 -14.13 -8.79 5.58
C GLU A 90 -14.69 -7.36 5.53
N ILE A 91 -14.77 -6.70 6.70
CA ILE A 91 -15.18 -5.30 6.77
C ILE A 91 -14.12 -4.40 6.17
N VAL A 92 -12.83 -4.60 6.49
CA VAL A 92 -11.73 -3.81 5.91
C VAL A 92 -11.72 -3.95 4.40
N GLU A 93 -11.84 -5.16 3.86
CA GLU A 93 -11.92 -5.43 2.43
C GLU A 93 -13.13 -4.74 1.76
N SER A 94 -14.27 -4.73 2.45
CA SER A 94 -15.46 -4.02 1.99
C SER A 94 -15.26 -2.50 1.97
N GLU A 95 -14.65 -1.94 3.03
CA GLU A 95 -14.36 -0.50 3.11
C GLU A 95 -13.33 -0.07 2.07
N VAL A 96 -12.32 -0.89 1.80
CA VAL A 96 -11.34 -0.65 0.73
C VAL A 96 -12.02 -0.57 -0.63
N ARG A 97 -12.91 -1.53 -0.95
CA ARG A 97 -13.68 -1.52 -2.21
C ARG A 97 -14.61 -0.32 -2.30
N ASN A 98 -15.35 -0.03 -1.23
CA ASN A 98 -16.27 1.12 -1.20
C ASN A 98 -15.54 2.45 -1.40
N LEU A 99 -14.34 2.59 -0.83
CA LEU A 99 -13.51 3.78 -1.06
C LEU A 99 -13.00 3.85 -2.50
N ALA A 100 -12.61 2.71 -3.09
CA ALA A 100 -12.18 2.65 -4.47
C ALA A 100 -13.30 3.08 -5.43
N ASP A 101 -14.48 2.51 -5.26
CA ASP A 101 -15.67 2.86 -6.05
C ASP A 101 -16.04 4.34 -5.88
N PHE A 102 -15.94 4.85 -4.65
CA PHE A 102 -16.26 6.24 -4.37
C PHE A 102 -15.25 7.22 -5.00
N LEU A 103 -13.95 6.91 -4.93
CA LEU A 103 -12.91 7.72 -5.59
C LEU A 103 -13.06 7.66 -7.12
N HIS A 104 -13.35 6.49 -7.67
CA HIS A 104 -13.63 6.33 -9.10
C HIS A 104 -14.83 7.19 -9.54
N MET A 105 -15.92 7.18 -8.76
CA MET A 105 -17.08 8.03 -9.01
C MET A 105 -16.75 9.54 -8.98
N LEU A 106 -15.76 9.93 -8.15
CA LEU A 106 -15.24 11.30 -8.13
C LEU A 106 -14.31 11.63 -9.30
N GLY A 107 -14.07 10.67 -10.21
CA GLY A 107 -13.20 10.82 -11.37
C GLY A 107 -11.72 10.63 -11.06
N ASN A 108 -11.38 10.00 -9.94
CA ASN A 108 -10.00 9.70 -9.58
C ASN A 108 -9.70 8.22 -9.90
N PRO A 109 -8.77 7.93 -10.81
CA PRO A 109 -8.29 6.57 -11.03
C PRO A 109 -7.49 6.11 -9.82
N VAL A 110 -7.72 4.87 -9.35
CA VAL A 110 -7.11 4.36 -8.12
C VAL A 110 -6.45 3.01 -8.32
N GLY A 111 -5.41 2.74 -7.51
CA GLY A 111 -4.92 1.41 -7.25
C GLY A 111 -5.45 0.88 -5.92
N VAL A 112 -5.57 -0.42 -5.80
CA VAL A 112 -5.96 -1.13 -4.57
C VAL A 112 -4.90 -2.16 -4.23
N ILE A 113 -4.51 -2.24 -2.98
CA ILE A 113 -3.61 -3.26 -2.43
C ILE A 113 -4.31 -3.94 -1.25
N SER A 114 -4.82 -5.13 -1.50
CA SER A 114 -5.54 -5.97 -0.53
C SER A 114 -5.35 -7.43 -0.90
N SER A 115 -5.24 -8.31 0.10
CA SER A 115 -5.10 -9.75 -0.13
C SER A 115 -6.31 -10.39 -0.81
N SER A 116 -7.48 -9.76 -0.75
CA SER A 116 -8.67 -10.22 -1.46
C SER A 116 -8.66 -9.83 -2.94
N ASP A 117 -8.12 -8.65 -3.27
CA ASP A 117 -8.28 -8.09 -4.60
C ASP A 117 -7.34 -6.88 -4.80
N SER A 118 -6.15 -7.13 -5.38
CA SER A 118 -5.26 -6.03 -5.74
C SER A 118 -5.40 -5.66 -7.19
N GLN A 119 -5.51 -4.34 -7.43
CA GLN A 119 -5.74 -3.79 -8.77
C GLN A 119 -4.91 -2.54 -9.01
N SER A 120 -4.47 -2.37 -10.25
CA SER A 120 -4.01 -1.09 -10.78
C SER A 120 -5.05 -0.60 -11.77
N LEU A 121 -5.81 0.43 -11.41
CA LEU A 121 -7.02 0.84 -12.10
C LEU A 121 -8.04 -0.30 -12.18
N GLU A 122 -8.35 -0.78 -13.39
CA GLU A 122 -9.26 -1.92 -13.62
C GLU A 122 -8.51 -3.25 -13.84
N ARG A 123 -7.17 -3.24 -13.81
CA ARG A 123 -6.33 -4.41 -14.06
C ARG A 123 -6.01 -5.12 -12.76
N PHE A 124 -6.44 -6.38 -12.64
CA PHE A 124 -6.05 -7.26 -11.54
C PHE A 124 -4.55 -7.51 -11.52
N LEU A 125 -3.97 -7.45 -10.33
CA LEU A 125 -2.56 -7.76 -10.09
C LEU A 125 -2.47 -9.12 -9.39
N ASN A 126 -1.73 -10.04 -10.01
CA ASN A 126 -1.45 -11.33 -9.40
C ASN A 126 -0.26 -11.18 -8.45
N LEU A 127 -0.52 -11.03 -7.17
CA LEU A 127 0.48 -10.83 -6.13
C LEU A 127 0.50 -12.01 -5.16
N GLU A 128 1.65 -12.28 -4.57
CA GLU A 128 1.83 -13.30 -3.54
C GLU A 128 1.81 -12.65 -2.16
N TYR A 129 0.82 -13.01 -1.36
CA TYR A 129 0.61 -12.41 -0.04
C TYR A 129 1.19 -13.25 1.09
N PRO A 130 1.55 -12.61 2.23
CA PRO A 130 1.57 -11.18 2.51
C PRO A 130 2.74 -10.46 1.83
N LEU A 131 2.51 -9.21 1.39
CA LEU A 131 3.47 -8.41 0.63
C LEU A 131 4.64 -7.92 1.49
N SER A 132 5.85 -7.99 0.94
CA SER A 132 7.06 -7.36 1.49
C SER A 132 7.12 -5.85 1.17
N ALA A 133 8.07 -5.13 1.75
CA ALA A 133 8.31 -3.72 1.43
C ALA A 133 8.68 -3.52 -0.06
N ILE A 134 9.36 -4.49 -0.65
CA ILE A 134 9.72 -4.46 -2.08
C ILE A 134 8.45 -4.59 -2.94
N ASP A 135 7.57 -5.54 -2.60
CA ASP A 135 6.33 -5.77 -3.35
C ASP A 135 5.39 -4.58 -3.28
N VAL A 136 5.25 -3.98 -2.10
CA VAL A 136 4.42 -2.78 -1.91
C VAL A 136 4.94 -1.63 -2.76
N GLN A 137 6.22 -1.30 -2.68
CA GLN A 137 6.81 -0.19 -3.46
C GLN A 137 6.71 -0.45 -4.97
N ARG A 138 6.93 -1.68 -5.41
CA ARG A 138 6.78 -2.10 -6.81
C ARG A 138 5.33 -1.97 -7.28
N THR A 139 4.38 -2.43 -6.47
CA THR A 139 2.94 -2.34 -6.79
C THR A 139 2.48 -0.89 -6.86
N MET A 140 2.91 -0.05 -5.92
CA MET A 140 2.62 1.38 -5.94
C MET A 140 3.23 2.06 -7.17
N ALA A 141 4.46 1.69 -7.57
CA ALA A 141 5.09 2.21 -8.78
C ALA A 141 4.28 1.83 -10.04
N VAL A 142 3.81 0.58 -10.14
CA VAL A 142 2.91 0.15 -11.22
C VAL A 142 1.62 0.96 -11.25
N CYS A 143 1.00 1.20 -10.09
CA CYS A 143 -0.20 2.06 -10.02
C CYS A 143 0.09 3.49 -10.50
N ALA A 144 1.23 4.06 -10.11
CA ALA A 144 1.63 5.40 -10.54
C ALA A 144 1.91 5.46 -12.06
N GLU A 145 2.61 4.47 -12.60
CA GLU A 145 2.90 4.33 -14.04
C GLU A 145 1.63 4.14 -14.88
N ASP A 146 0.64 3.40 -14.37
CA ASP A 146 -0.67 3.22 -15.02
C ASP A 146 -1.55 4.49 -14.93
N GLY A 147 -1.14 5.50 -14.16
CA GLY A 147 -1.82 6.79 -14.05
C GLY A 147 -2.83 6.87 -12.90
N ALA A 148 -2.71 6.04 -11.88
CA ALA A 148 -3.51 6.19 -10.67
C ALA A 148 -3.24 7.55 -10.00
N ALA A 149 -4.28 8.17 -9.46
CA ALA A 149 -4.19 9.38 -8.64
C ALA A 149 -4.04 9.04 -7.15
N ALA A 150 -4.49 7.86 -6.76
CA ALA A 150 -4.43 7.39 -5.39
C ALA A 150 -4.21 5.88 -5.32
N VAL A 151 -3.73 5.42 -4.16
CA VAL A 151 -3.69 4.00 -3.80
C VAL A 151 -4.37 3.79 -2.45
N ILE A 152 -5.11 2.70 -2.33
CA ILE A 152 -5.81 2.30 -1.12
C ILE A 152 -5.18 1.02 -0.59
N LEU A 153 -4.74 1.03 0.66
CA LEU A 153 -4.05 -0.08 1.32
C LEU A 153 -4.95 -0.69 2.42
N ALA A 154 -5.15 -1.99 2.37
CA ALA A 154 -5.67 -2.74 3.51
C ALA A 154 -4.53 -2.98 4.51
N LEU A 155 -4.67 -2.48 5.75
CA LEU A 155 -3.69 -2.65 6.82
C LEU A 155 -4.07 -3.88 7.68
N ASP A 156 -3.78 -5.05 7.18
CA ASP A 156 -3.94 -6.34 7.85
C ASP A 156 -2.75 -7.28 7.58
N GLU A 157 -2.61 -8.33 8.39
CA GLU A 157 -1.48 -9.27 8.34
C GLU A 157 -1.51 -10.22 7.14
N GLU A 158 -2.65 -10.38 6.50
CA GLU A 158 -2.77 -11.21 5.30
C GLU A 158 -2.35 -10.42 4.05
N THR A 159 -2.55 -9.11 4.07
CA THR A 159 -2.13 -8.22 2.98
C THR A 159 -0.65 -7.84 3.09
N LEU A 160 -0.17 -7.55 4.30
CA LEU A 160 1.14 -6.93 4.53
C LEU A 160 1.97 -7.70 5.56
N ARG A 161 3.23 -7.93 5.25
CA ARG A 161 4.24 -8.36 6.25
C ARG A 161 4.52 -7.23 7.25
N GLU A 162 5.13 -7.60 8.37
CA GLU A 162 5.74 -6.61 9.25
C GLU A 162 6.73 -5.74 8.44
N ASP A 163 6.79 -4.46 8.76
CA ASP A 163 7.64 -3.47 8.08
C ASP A 163 7.38 -3.26 6.56
N ALA A 164 6.31 -3.83 6.00
CA ALA A 164 6.02 -3.74 4.56
C ALA A 164 5.79 -2.32 4.04
N LEU A 165 5.46 -1.37 4.93
CA LEU A 165 5.23 0.03 4.57
C LEU A 165 6.42 0.95 4.92
N GLN A 166 7.62 0.39 5.10
CA GLN A 166 8.81 1.20 5.34
C GLN A 166 9.00 2.22 4.22
N SER A 167 9.12 3.49 4.62
CA SER A 167 9.22 4.65 3.72
C SER A 167 7.98 4.93 2.86
N VAL A 168 6.81 4.36 3.18
CA VAL A 168 5.51 4.76 2.62
C VAL A 168 4.89 5.83 3.50
N SER A 169 4.64 7.01 2.92
CA SER A 169 3.91 8.10 3.60
C SER A 169 2.41 7.89 3.42
N VAL A 170 1.66 7.82 4.51
CA VAL A 170 0.20 7.69 4.49
C VAL A 170 -0.44 9.07 4.62
N ASP A 171 -1.30 9.46 3.68
CA ASP A 171 -2.01 10.74 3.70
C ASP A 171 -3.27 10.68 4.57
N VAL A 172 -4.04 9.59 4.43
CA VAL A 172 -5.27 9.38 5.21
C VAL A 172 -5.28 7.97 5.78
N LEU A 173 -5.41 7.87 7.09
CA LEU A 173 -5.55 6.62 7.82
C LEU A 173 -6.93 6.55 8.46
N ALA A 174 -7.65 5.45 8.28
CA ALA A 174 -8.97 5.24 8.88
C ALA A 174 -9.11 3.84 9.48
N CYS A 175 -10.09 3.70 10.37
CA CYS A 175 -10.54 2.43 10.92
C CYS A 175 -12.04 2.25 10.63
N ASP A 176 -12.45 1.00 10.44
CA ASP A 176 -13.86 0.62 10.28
C ASP A 176 -14.74 0.98 11.50
N ASP A 177 -14.13 1.07 12.67
CA ASP A 177 -14.72 1.53 13.92
C ASP A 177 -14.81 3.08 14.02
N ASN A 178 -14.98 3.62 15.21
CA ASN A 178 -15.23 5.05 15.47
C ASN A 178 -13.95 5.93 15.48
N GLY A 179 -12.92 5.54 14.77
CA GLY A 179 -11.65 6.26 14.70
C GLY A 179 -10.51 5.54 15.42
N LEU A 180 -9.30 6.08 15.30
CA LEU A 180 -8.07 5.55 15.88
C LEU A 180 -7.56 6.46 16.98
N SER A 181 -7.22 5.88 18.11
CA SER A 181 -6.45 6.56 19.15
C SER A 181 -4.96 6.66 18.77
N ASP A 182 -4.25 7.60 19.34
CA ASP A 182 -2.80 7.75 19.13
C ASP A 182 -2.03 6.45 19.44
N ALA A 183 -2.47 5.69 20.45
CA ALA A 183 -1.86 4.41 20.82
C ALA A 183 -2.07 3.32 19.75
N GLU A 184 -3.24 3.30 19.10
CA GLU A 184 -3.52 2.37 17.99
C GLU A 184 -2.73 2.76 16.75
N VAL A 185 -2.66 4.04 16.42
CA VAL A 185 -1.80 4.56 15.34
C VAL A 185 -0.34 4.17 15.58
N ALA A 186 0.17 4.37 16.81
CA ALA A 186 1.55 4.00 17.14
C ALA A 186 1.80 2.49 16.98
N LYS A 187 0.83 1.63 17.30
CA LYS A 187 0.93 0.18 17.07
C LYS A 187 0.98 -0.17 15.59
N LEU A 188 0.15 0.47 14.76
CA LEU A 188 0.17 0.26 13.31
C LEU A 188 1.49 0.69 12.68
N VAL A 189 2.00 1.85 13.10
CA VAL A 189 3.32 2.36 12.67
C VAL A 189 4.43 1.39 13.08
N ALA A 190 4.41 0.91 14.34
CA ALA A 190 5.41 -0.03 14.82
C ALA A 190 5.35 -1.39 14.10
N LYS A 191 4.15 -1.81 13.67
CA LYS A 191 3.95 -3.09 13.01
C LYS A 191 4.29 -3.07 11.53
N PHE A 192 3.76 -2.09 10.80
CA PHE A 192 3.88 -2.04 9.34
C PHE A 192 4.98 -1.09 8.84
N GLY A 193 5.57 -0.29 9.73
CA GLY A 193 6.65 0.63 9.38
C GLY A 193 6.23 1.88 8.59
N CYS A 194 4.94 2.16 8.46
CA CYS A 194 4.46 3.30 7.68
C CYS A 194 4.84 4.65 8.30
N ALA A 195 5.11 5.63 7.44
CA ALA A 195 5.36 6.99 7.87
C ALA A 195 4.03 7.72 8.12
N VAL A 196 3.71 7.94 9.40
CA VAL A 196 2.59 8.75 9.85
C VAL A 196 3.15 10.03 10.45
N GLY A 197 2.88 11.16 9.84
CA GLY A 197 3.46 12.45 10.20
C GLY A 197 2.42 13.54 10.41
N LYS A 198 2.88 14.79 10.49
CA LYS A 198 2.00 15.97 10.70
C LYS A 198 0.98 16.18 9.57
N GLN A 199 1.25 15.64 8.38
CA GLN A 199 0.37 15.76 7.21
C GLN A 199 -0.66 14.63 7.14
N THR A 200 -0.41 13.49 7.80
CA THR A 200 -1.37 12.39 7.85
C THR A 200 -2.64 12.80 8.58
N ARG A 201 -3.78 12.52 7.98
CA ARG A 201 -5.11 12.76 8.56
C ARG A 201 -5.69 11.45 9.07
N ILE A 202 -6.04 11.41 10.34
CA ILE A 202 -6.82 10.29 10.88
C ILE A 202 -8.29 10.59 10.60
N ALA A 203 -8.91 9.73 9.79
CA ALA A 203 -10.31 9.86 9.42
C ALA A 203 -11.18 8.88 10.21
N GLY A 204 -12.37 9.34 10.54
CA GLY A 204 -13.45 8.55 11.15
C GLY A 204 -14.79 9.11 10.72
N ARG A 205 -15.85 8.34 10.86
CA ARG A 205 -17.21 8.80 10.54
C ARG A 205 -17.58 10.01 11.38
N THR A 206 -18.26 10.95 10.77
CA THR A 206 -18.74 12.19 11.40
C THR A 206 -20.22 12.40 11.07
N GLN A 207 -20.92 13.21 11.85
CA GLN A 207 -22.30 13.60 11.51
C GLN A 207 -22.39 14.17 10.09
N GLU A 208 -21.37 14.87 9.66
CA GLU A 208 -21.32 15.43 8.31
C GLU A 208 -21.20 14.37 7.23
N SER A 209 -20.29 13.40 7.40
CA SER A 209 -20.17 12.27 6.45
C SER A 209 -21.42 11.41 6.46
N ASP A 210 -22.06 11.20 7.62
CA ASP A 210 -23.31 10.45 7.74
C ASP A 210 -24.47 11.13 6.98
N LEU A 211 -24.61 12.44 7.10
CA LEU A 211 -25.62 13.20 6.37
C LEU A 211 -25.39 13.16 4.85
N LEU A 212 -24.14 13.27 4.41
CA LEU A 212 -23.80 13.17 3.00
C LEU A 212 -24.03 11.75 2.48
N ALA A 213 -23.69 10.72 3.25
CA ALA A 213 -23.92 9.32 2.92
C ALA A 213 -25.40 9.00 2.81
N ALA A 214 -26.23 9.48 3.75
CA ALA A 214 -27.68 9.30 3.70
C ALA A 214 -28.32 9.95 2.45
N GLN A 215 -27.82 11.13 2.05
CA GLN A 215 -28.25 11.79 0.80
C GLN A 215 -27.82 11.01 -0.45
N ALA A 216 -26.65 10.35 -0.40
CA ALA A 216 -26.13 9.54 -1.49
C ALA A 216 -26.81 8.16 -1.56
N ALA A 217 -27.05 7.51 -0.43
CA ALA A 217 -27.69 6.17 -0.36
C ALA A 217 -29.09 6.16 -0.96
N THR A 218 -29.85 7.25 -0.82
CA THR A 218 -31.15 7.41 -1.49
C THR A 218 -31.02 7.44 -3.03
N ALA A 219 -29.83 7.69 -3.55
CA ALA A 219 -29.53 7.70 -4.98
C ALA A 219 -29.04 6.35 -5.51
N TYR A 220 -28.37 5.53 -4.68
CA TYR A 220 -27.70 4.29 -5.08
C TYR A 220 -28.46 2.99 -4.76
N GLY A 221 -29.61 3.08 -4.11
CA GLY A 221 -30.54 1.97 -3.97
C GLY A 221 -30.16 0.80 -3.07
N GLN A 222 -28.92 0.58 -2.66
CA GLN A 222 -28.49 -0.52 -1.77
C GLN A 222 -27.06 -0.38 -1.19
N THR A 223 -26.37 0.73 -1.33
CA THR A 223 -25.04 0.89 -0.71
C THR A 223 -25.22 1.04 0.80
N ASP A 224 -24.46 0.27 1.57
CA ASP A 224 -24.41 0.45 3.02
C ASP A 224 -23.99 1.89 3.33
N SER A 225 -24.95 2.67 3.86
CA SER A 225 -24.73 4.08 4.19
C SER A 225 -23.58 4.29 5.17
N ARG A 226 -23.27 3.26 5.97
CA ARG A 226 -22.18 3.29 6.95
C ARG A 226 -20.81 3.25 6.27
N SER A 227 -20.61 2.35 5.33
CA SER A 227 -19.36 2.27 4.54
C SER A 227 -19.17 3.49 3.66
N LEU A 228 -20.24 3.99 3.05
CA LEU A 228 -20.19 5.23 2.28
C LEU A 228 -19.82 6.43 3.16
N SER A 229 -20.28 6.48 4.42
CA SER A 229 -19.91 7.53 5.37
C SER A 229 -18.41 7.54 5.67
N LEU A 230 -17.76 6.37 5.85
CA LEU A 230 -16.31 6.30 6.05
C LEU A 230 -15.57 6.77 4.81
N SER A 231 -15.95 6.32 3.61
CA SER A 231 -15.36 6.75 2.34
C SER A 231 -15.45 8.27 2.16
N ILE A 232 -16.59 8.87 2.45
CA ILE A 232 -16.80 10.32 2.42
C ILE A 232 -15.90 11.04 3.45
N ALA A 233 -15.80 10.51 4.68
CA ALA A 233 -14.96 11.09 5.71
C ALA A 233 -13.48 11.07 5.31
N MET A 234 -13.00 9.98 4.72
CA MET A 234 -11.62 9.86 4.24
C MET A 234 -11.32 10.84 3.11
N VAL A 235 -12.23 10.97 2.15
CA VAL A 235 -12.08 11.87 1.02
C VAL A 235 -12.12 13.34 1.45
N LEU A 236 -12.97 13.68 2.43
CA LEU A 236 -12.98 15.02 3.05
C LEU A 236 -11.65 15.30 3.78
N ALA A 237 -11.13 14.31 4.52
CA ALA A 237 -9.84 14.42 5.19
C ALA A 237 -8.68 14.63 4.20
N ALA A 238 -8.76 14.03 3.01
CA ALA A 238 -7.82 14.26 1.91
C ALA A 238 -7.95 15.67 1.27
N GLY A 239 -8.94 16.47 1.68
CA GLY A 239 -9.11 17.86 1.21
C GLY A 239 -10.08 18.03 0.03
N VAL A 240 -10.79 16.99 -0.37
CA VAL A 240 -11.82 17.11 -1.42
C VAL A 240 -12.98 17.96 -0.90
N ARG A 241 -13.41 18.92 -1.70
CA ARG A 241 -14.49 19.85 -1.31
C ARG A 241 -15.85 19.16 -1.31
N LYS A 242 -16.68 19.44 -0.29
CA LYS A 242 -18.07 18.96 -0.18
C LYS A 242 -18.90 19.19 -1.45
N ALA A 243 -18.68 20.32 -2.12
CA ALA A 243 -19.38 20.63 -3.36
C ALA A 243 -19.11 19.60 -4.45
N ASN A 244 -17.87 19.12 -4.57
CA ASN A 244 -17.48 18.10 -5.54
C ASN A 244 -18.15 16.75 -5.20
N ILE A 245 -18.18 16.37 -3.94
CA ILE A 245 -18.86 15.17 -3.46
C ILE A 245 -20.36 15.23 -3.80
N LYS A 246 -21.04 16.32 -3.46
CA LYS A 246 -22.47 16.51 -3.77
C LYS A 246 -22.75 16.48 -5.28
N THR A 247 -21.86 17.06 -6.07
CA THR A 247 -21.99 17.04 -7.52
C THR A 247 -21.85 15.64 -8.09
N ALA A 248 -20.83 14.91 -7.68
CA ALA A 248 -20.59 13.53 -8.11
C ALA A 248 -21.76 12.62 -7.75
N VAL A 249 -22.24 12.66 -6.51
CA VAL A 249 -23.42 11.92 -6.06
C VAL A 249 -24.66 12.25 -6.89
N ARG A 250 -24.86 13.53 -7.26
CA ARG A 250 -25.99 13.92 -8.10
C ARG A 250 -25.87 13.41 -9.52
N VAL A 251 -24.68 13.52 -10.13
CA VAL A 251 -24.45 13.07 -11.52
C VAL A 251 -24.63 11.55 -11.63
N SER A 252 -24.12 10.79 -10.67
CA SER A 252 -24.29 9.34 -10.64
C SER A 252 -25.78 8.93 -10.51
N ARG A 253 -26.58 9.72 -9.78
CA ARG A 253 -28.02 9.51 -9.68
C ARG A 253 -28.75 9.68 -11.03
N ASP A 254 -28.30 10.61 -11.85
CA ASP A 254 -28.96 10.94 -13.13
C ASP A 254 -28.59 9.94 -14.25
N GLN A 255 -27.63 9.03 -13.99
CA GLN A 255 -27.18 7.98 -14.93
C GLN A 255 -27.84 6.61 -14.71
N HIS A 256 -28.57 6.44 -13.63
CA HIS A 256 -29.34 5.24 -13.29
C HIS A 256 -30.84 5.55 -13.25
#